data_b56a434fd3616e76dfbe1466ec52703c
#
_entry.id   b56a434fd3616e76dfbe1466ec52703c
#
_cell.length_a   1.000
_cell.length_b   1.000
_cell.length_c   1.000
_cell.angle_alpha   90.00
_cell.angle_beta   90.00
_cell.angle_gamma   90.00
#
_symmetry.space_group_name_H-M   'P 1'
#
loop_
_entity.id
_entity.type
_entity.pdbx_description
1 polymer ?
#
loop_
_entity_poly.entity_id
_entity_poly.type
_entity_poly.pdbx_seq_one_letter_code
_entity_poly.pdbx_strand_id
1 'polypeptide(L)'
;MTEDKGKAPGFSAIATPYAVACILCIAGLELSGSLTNAFLYASAATVWGLAREIATLATAAAFFCFGLAAQYRPKLLSARALLAVAIVCYAAMAPLVLFGVALANPALLTAGLVARALARTVTMIFCAYCVLKLPGALSVAGVVVFGMLVNYLLAPPLREALDLQSALALVVAMGVAVLVFGFRHARAPLVRIASEPPADQLAAENPRSFIQSTHALFMCMLLYSVGSGYALTFNEVNNAPAPLGIEGFLIVALVFYVLLVRRSHQEDTLFSFSVLLFMAGLLMAPLSIATGDGSVAPNLLIRLGSDCFYVLLWLVIVGVGKRNPFAFAPVLGLSFCMRSLGTTIGAVIGHVSNDVMLTDPHLAQALTLAVTFLMFAFLWTGFRSFSFTDTIFGVEKLELPHAMVVQEATIEDRCAALSAEWGLTKREQEIFAMLARGRNVAYIQDFYTISRNTVKSHIKHIYAKLGVHSHQELIDLVEDAPARKE
;
A
#
# COMPACT_ATOMS: atom_id res chain seq x y z
N MET A 1 21.00 -4.93 33.34
CA MET A 1 19.86 -4.97 32.38
C MET A 1 20.45 -5.29 31.02
N THR A 2 20.41 -6.55 30.65
CA THR A 2 20.95 -7.07 29.40
C THR A 2 19.91 -6.78 28.31
N GLU A 3 20.25 -5.86 27.38
CA GLU A 3 19.50 -5.67 26.15
C GLU A 3 19.45 -7.00 25.40
N ASP A 4 18.25 -7.54 25.26
CA ASP A 4 17.95 -8.65 24.36
C ASP A 4 18.20 -8.15 22.92
N LYS A 5 19.38 -8.47 22.39
CA LYS A 5 19.70 -8.27 20.97
C LYS A 5 18.82 -9.24 20.17
N GLY A 6 17.55 -8.86 19.96
CA GLY A 6 16.62 -9.55 19.10
C GLY A 6 17.28 -9.78 17.74
N LYS A 7 17.43 -11.06 17.35
CA LYS A 7 17.86 -11.47 16.02
C LYS A 7 17.11 -10.64 14.98
N ALA A 8 17.85 -9.93 14.12
CA ALA A 8 17.27 -9.26 12.97
C ALA A 8 16.31 -10.23 12.25
N PRO A 9 15.08 -9.85 11.92
CA PRO A 9 14.15 -10.72 11.24
C PRO A 9 14.80 -11.15 9.92
N GLY A 10 15.20 -12.42 9.86
CA GLY A 10 15.80 -13.00 8.66
C GLY A 10 14.73 -13.23 7.58
N PHE A 11 15.12 -13.83 6.45
CA PHE A 11 14.23 -14.21 5.34
C PHE A 11 12.97 -14.98 5.78
N SER A 12 12.98 -15.62 6.94
CA SER A 12 11.81 -16.29 7.53
C SER A 12 10.62 -15.35 7.76
N ALA A 13 10.84 -14.05 7.97
CA ALA A 13 9.76 -13.08 8.16
C ALA A 13 8.97 -12.78 6.87
N ILE A 14 9.55 -13.05 5.70
CA ILE A 14 8.92 -12.90 4.37
C ILE A 14 8.18 -14.18 3.97
N ALA A 15 8.56 -15.32 4.53
CA ALA A 15 7.97 -16.63 4.21
C ALA A 15 6.72 -16.98 5.05
N THR A 16 6.19 -16.05 5.83
CA THR A 16 4.95 -16.29 6.57
C THR A 16 3.74 -16.33 5.63
N PRO A 17 2.70 -17.14 5.91
CA PRO A 17 1.48 -17.18 5.09
C PRO A 17 0.85 -15.79 4.88
N TYR A 18 0.93 -14.93 5.91
CA TYR A 18 0.45 -13.56 5.84
C TYR A 18 1.28 -12.69 4.86
N ALA A 19 2.60 -12.79 4.91
CA ALA A 19 3.47 -12.06 3.99
C ALA A 19 3.25 -12.53 2.54
N VAL A 20 3.07 -13.84 2.30
CA VAL A 20 2.73 -14.39 0.98
C VAL A 20 1.40 -13.83 0.49
N ALA A 21 0.37 -13.75 1.33
CA ALA A 21 -0.90 -13.12 0.95
C ALA A 21 -0.72 -11.62 0.60
N CYS A 22 0.12 -10.88 1.31
CA CYS A 22 0.45 -9.50 0.98
C CYS A 22 1.24 -9.40 -0.34
N ILE A 23 2.16 -10.33 -0.64
CA ILE A 23 2.84 -10.41 -1.96
C ILE A 23 1.81 -10.56 -3.07
N LEU A 24 0.84 -11.48 -2.92
CA LEU A 24 -0.23 -11.67 -3.91
C LEU A 24 -1.12 -10.43 -4.06
N CYS A 25 -1.37 -9.69 -2.97
CA CYS A 25 -2.11 -8.42 -3.04
C CYS A 25 -1.34 -7.35 -3.83
N ILE A 26 -0.05 -7.15 -3.57
CA ILE A 26 0.78 -6.21 -4.32
C ILE A 26 0.89 -6.68 -5.78
N ALA A 27 1.15 -7.97 -6.02
CA ALA A 27 1.19 -8.53 -7.38
C ALA A 27 -0.11 -8.29 -8.15
N GLY A 28 -1.26 -8.51 -7.53
CA GLY A 28 -2.57 -8.25 -8.14
C GLY A 28 -2.79 -6.77 -8.48
N LEU A 29 -2.36 -5.85 -7.61
CA LEU A 29 -2.42 -4.40 -7.86
C LEU A 29 -1.51 -3.98 -9.03
N GLU A 30 -0.26 -4.46 -9.07
CA GLU A 30 0.71 -4.11 -10.10
C GLU A 30 0.31 -4.74 -11.45
N LEU A 31 -0.08 -6.02 -11.46
CA LEU A 31 -0.53 -6.71 -12.66
C LEU A 31 -1.81 -6.08 -13.23
N SER A 32 -2.77 -5.72 -12.37
CA SER A 32 -3.96 -4.94 -12.77
C SER A 32 -3.56 -3.60 -13.42
N GLY A 33 -2.51 -2.92 -12.91
CA GLY A 33 -1.93 -1.72 -13.52
C GLY A 33 -1.34 -2.00 -14.89
N SER A 34 -0.51 -3.04 -15.03
CA SER A 34 0.12 -3.43 -16.28
C SER A 34 -0.88 -3.81 -17.36
N LEU A 35 -1.91 -4.58 -17.03
CA LEU A 35 -2.98 -4.94 -17.95
C LEU A 35 -3.84 -3.73 -18.36
N THR A 36 -4.05 -2.80 -17.43
CA THR A 36 -4.74 -1.54 -17.77
C THR A 36 -3.95 -0.73 -18.78
N ASN A 37 -2.66 -0.57 -18.60
CA ASN A 37 -1.81 0.14 -19.56
C ASN A 37 -1.82 -0.54 -20.92
N ALA A 38 -1.73 -1.87 -20.96
CA ALA A 38 -1.64 -2.63 -22.20
C ALA A 38 -2.95 -2.67 -23.00
N PHE A 39 -4.10 -2.76 -22.34
CA PHE A 39 -5.39 -2.98 -23.01
C PHE A 39 -6.33 -1.79 -22.90
N LEU A 40 -6.58 -1.28 -21.68
CA LEU A 40 -7.61 -0.25 -21.46
C LEU A 40 -7.15 1.10 -22.01
N TYR A 41 -5.97 1.54 -21.66
CA TYR A 41 -5.45 2.83 -22.14
C TYR A 41 -5.10 2.80 -23.63
N ALA A 42 -4.58 1.67 -24.14
CA ALA A 42 -4.36 1.50 -25.57
C ALA A 42 -5.67 1.61 -26.37
N SER A 43 -6.75 0.93 -25.91
CA SER A 43 -8.07 1.03 -26.53
C SER A 43 -8.69 2.42 -26.32
N ALA A 44 -8.44 3.07 -25.19
CA ALA A 44 -8.94 4.42 -24.91
C ALA A 44 -8.30 5.47 -25.83
N ALA A 45 -7.02 5.34 -26.09
CA ALA A 45 -6.29 6.26 -26.99
C ALA A 45 -6.85 6.30 -28.40
N THR A 46 -7.47 5.22 -28.89
CA THR A 46 -8.12 5.17 -30.21
C THR A 46 -9.42 6.00 -30.26
N VAL A 47 -10.04 6.25 -29.10
CA VAL A 47 -11.29 7.02 -29.00
C VAL A 47 -11.01 8.47 -28.55
N TRP A 48 -10.14 8.62 -27.56
CA TRP A 48 -9.80 9.94 -27.01
C TRP A 48 -8.43 9.92 -26.28
N GLY A 49 -7.48 10.69 -26.78
CA GLY A 49 -6.09 10.66 -26.30
C GLY A 49 -5.89 11.10 -24.86
N LEU A 50 -6.79 11.91 -24.27
CA LEU A 50 -6.67 12.41 -22.89
C LEU A 50 -7.38 11.54 -21.82
N ALA A 51 -7.98 10.42 -22.21
CA ALA A 51 -8.75 9.59 -21.28
C ALA A 51 -7.89 9.01 -20.12
N ARG A 52 -6.63 8.71 -20.40
CA ARG A 52 -5.65 8.22 -19.42
C ARG A 52 -5.30 9.28 -18.37
N GLU A 53 -5.03 10.50 -18.81
CA GLU A 53 -4.64 11.62 -17.95
C GLU A 53 -5.77 11.99 -17.00
N ILE A 54 -7.02 11.98 -17.47
CA ILE A 54 -8.20 12.23 -16.63
C ILE A 54 -8.37 11.10 -15.60
N ALA A 55 -8.17 9.84 -15.96
CA ALA A 55 -8.24 8.73 -15.02
C ALA A 55 -7.14 8.81 -13.94
N THR A 56 -5.93 9.25 -14.32
CA THR A 56 -4.82 9.44 -13.38
C THR A 56 -5.08 10.64 -12.47
N LEU A 57 -5.66 11.73 -12.99
CA LEU A 57 -6.08 12.88 -12.20
C LEU A 57 -7.20 12.51 -11.23
N ALA A 58 -8.18 11.69 -11.66
CA ALA A 58 -9.21 11.16 -10.78
C ALA A 58 -8.63 10.31 -9.64
N THR A 59 -7.56 9.54 -9.91
CA THR A 59 -6.82 8.81 -8.88
C THR A 59 -6.17 9.77 -7.88
N ALA A 60 -5.54 10.84 -8.34
CA ALA A 60 -4.96 11.87 -7.47
C ALA A 60 -6.03 12.53 -6.58
N ALA A 61 -7.15 12.92 -7.17
CA ALA A 61 -8.28 13.52 -6.45
C ALA A 61 -8.87 12.57 -5.40
N ALA A 62 -9.02 11.29 -5.73
CA ALA A 62 -9.53 10.28 -4.80
C ALA A 62 -8.61 10.09 -3.59
N PHE A 63 -7.29 10.00 -3.80
CA PHE A 63 -6.32 9.93 -2.71
C PHE A 63 -6.27 11.22 -1.89
N PHE A 64 -6.38 12.37 -2.53
CA PHE A 64 -6.44 13.66 -1.84
C PHE A 64 -7.66 13.75 -0.93
N CYS A 65 -8.86 13.43 -1.45
CA CYS A 65 -10.09 13.39 -0.66
C CYS A 65 -10.00 12.41 0.51
N PHE A 66 -9.39 11.23 0.30
CA PHE A 66 -9.16 10.27 1.37
C PHE A 66 -8.23 10.84 2.45
N GLY A 67 -7.10 11.44 2.06
CA GLY A 67 -6.15 12.06 2.98
C GLY A 67 -6.77 13.21 3.79
N LEU A 68 -7.52 14.09 3.12
CA LEU A 68 -8.25 15.19 3.78
C LEU A 68 -9.33 14.67 4.74
N ALA A 69 -10.10 13.67 4.31
CA ALA A 69 -11.10 13.06 5.17
C ALA A 69 -10.45 12.43 6.42
N ALA A 70 -9.30 11.75 6.27
CA ALA A 70 -8.55 11.19 7.40
C ALA A 70 -8.02 12.28 8.35
N GLN A 71 -7.64 13.41 7.80
CA GLN A 71 -7.07 14.50 8.60
C GLN A 71 -8.12 15.31 9.34
N TYR A 72 -9.24 15.67 8.69
CA TYR A 72 -10.22 16.63 9.21
C TYR A 72 -11.58 16.04 9.55
N ARG A 73 -11.99 14.95 8.89
CA ARG A 73 -13.33 14.37 9.00
C ARG A 73 -13.28 12.81 9.00
N PRO A 74 -12.54 12.18 9.93
CA PRO A 74 -12.33 10.71 9.92
C PRO A 74 -13.63 9.91 10.03
N LYS A 75 -14.70 10.48 10.57
CA LYS A 75 -16.04 9.85 10.63
C LYS A 75 -16.62 9.52 9.25
N LEU A 76 -16.14 10.18 8.18
CA LEU A 76 -16.55 9.88 6.79
C LEU A 76 -15.88 8.60 6.25
N LEU A 77 -14.79 8.12 6.89
CA LEU A 77 -14.02 6.98 6.42
C LEU A 77 -14.60 5.65 6.93
N SER A 78 -15.82 5.35 6.55
CA SER A 78 -16.39 4.04 6.83
C SER A 78 -15.81 2.98 5.89
N ALA A 79 -15.15 1.94 6.44
CA ALA A 79 -14.62 0.84 5.64
C ALA A 79 -15.70 0.14 4.79
N ARG A 80 -16.95 0.05 5.31
CA ARG A 80 -18.09 -0.53 4.59
C ARG A 80 -18.53 0.35 3.42
N ALA A 81 -18.56 1.68 3.61
CA ALA A 81 -18.91 2.60 2.53
C ALA A 81 -17.85 2.59 1.43
N LEU A 82 -16.56 2.61 1.79
CA LEU A 82 -15.45 2.49 0.85
C LEU A 82 -15.51 1.17 0.06
N LEU A 83 -15.79 0.05 0.74
CA LEU A 83 -15.99 -1.24 0.10
C LEU A 83 -17.14 -1.21 -0.91
N ALA A 84 -18.31 -0.67 -0.52
CA ALA A 84 -19.47 -0.58 -1.39
C ALA A 84 -19.19 0.27 -2.63
N VAL A 85 -18.55 1.44 -2.46
CA VAL A 85 -18.13 2.30 -3.58
C VAL A 85 -17.20 1.54 -4.52
N ALA A 86 -16.19 0.84 -4.01
CA ALA A 86 -15.25 0.09 -4.85
C ALA A 86 -15.94 -1.03 -5.63
N ILE A 87 -16.85 -1.79 -5.00
CA ILE A 87 -17.60 -2.87 -5.68
C ILE A 87 -18.46 -2.29 -6.80
N VAL A 88 -19.22 -1.20 -6.54
CA VAL A 88 -20.04 -0.53 -7.56
C VAL A 88 -19.17 -0.02 -8.71
N CYS A 89 -18.03 0.58 -8.40
CA CYS A 89 -17.09 1.06 -9.42
C CYS A 89 -16.49 -0.08 -10.25
N TYR A 90 -16.10 -1.21 -9.64
CA TYR A 90 -15.65 -2.38 -10.40
C TYR A 90 -16.74 -2.99 -11.28
N ALA A 91 -17.98 -3.05 -10.80
CA ALA A 91 -19.11 -3.54 -11.58
C ALA A 91 -19.45 -2.62 -12.77
N ALA A 92 -19.35 -1.30 -12.59
CA ALA A 92 -19.65 -0.32 -13.63
C ALA A 92 -18.51 -0.18 -14.67
N MET A 93 -17.24 -0.40 -14.25
CA MET A 93 -16.07 -0.18 -15.09
C MET A 93 -16.12 -0.95 -16.40
N ALA A 94 -16.35 -2.28 -16.35
CA ALA A 94 -16.25 -3.14 -17.53
C ALA A 94 -17.30 -2.79 -18.60
N PRO A 95 -18.60 -2.68 -18.29
CA PRO A 95 -19.58 -2.29 -19.31
C PRO A 95 -19.33 -0.89 -19.85
N LEU A 96 -18.98 0.09 -19.01
CA LEU A 96 -18.70 1.46 -19.45
C LEU A 96 -17.52 1.55 -20.41
N VAL A 97 -16.43 0.81 -20.15
CA VAL A 97 -15.27 0.76 -21.05
C VAL A 97 -15.64 0.07 -22.37
N LEU A 98 -16.28 -1.12 -22.31
CA LEU A 98 -16.62 -1.87 -23.51
C LEU A 98 -17.60 -1.11 -24.43
N PHE A 99 -18.66 -0.56 -23.86
CA PHE A 99 -19.61 0.27 -24.64
C PHE A 99 -18.97 1.59 -25.10
N GLY A 100 -18.09 2.21 -24.26
CA GLY A 100 -17.36 3.41 -24.62
C GLY A 100 -16.47 3.22 -25.85
N VAL A 101 -15.75 2.10 -25.91
CA VAL A 101 -14.92 1.72 -27.07
C VAL A 101 -15.81 1.34 -28.27
N ALA A 102 -16.82 0.47 -28.08
CA ALA A 102 -17.67 -0.01 -29.17
C ALA A 102 -18.49 1.10 -29.86
N LEU A 103 -18.93 2.09 -29.09
CA LEU A 103 -19.71 3.24 -29.58
C LEU A 103 -18.82 4.46 -29.93
N ALA A 104 -17.50 4.33 -29.80
CA ALA A 104 -16.55 5.44 -29.90
C ALA A 104 -16.99 6.67 -29.09
N ASN A 105 -17.52 6.44 -27.85
CA ASN A 105 -18.08 7.49 -27.00
C ASN A 105 -17.08 7.87 -25.89
N PRO A 106 -16.44 9.07 -25.97
CA PRO A 106 -15.46 9.53 -24.98
C PRO A 106 -16.01 9.64 -23.56
N ALA A 107 -17.29 10.01 -23.40
CA ALA A 107 -17.89 10.21 -22.09
C ALA A 107 -18.08 8.86 -21.34
N LEU A 108 -18.62 7.85 -22.00
CA LEU A 108 -18.77 6.51 -21.43
C LEU A 108 -17.43 5.88 -21.09
N LEU A 109 -16.47 6.00 -22.01
CA LEU A 109 -15.12 5.48 -21.81
C LEU A 109 -14.45 6.13 -20.60
N THR A 110 -14.47 7.46 -20.53
CA THR A 110 -13.88 8.20 -19.41
C THR A 110 -14.57 7.88 -18.09
N ALA A 111 -15.91 7.76 -18.08
CA ALA A 111 -16.63 7.34 -16.88
C ALA A 111 -16.18 5.95 -16.39
N GLY A 112 -15.96 4.99 -17.30
CA GLY A 112 -15.44 3.66 -16.98
C GLY A 112 -14.01 3.70 -16.40
N LEU A 113 -13.14 4.51 -16.99
CA LEU A 113 -11.76 4.69 -16.50
C LEU A 113 -11.72 5.41 -15.14
N VAL A 114 -12.57 6.39 -14.91
CA VAL A 114 -12.74 7.06 -13.61
C VAL A 114 -13.27 6.09 -12.56
N ALA A 115 -14.28 5.28 -12.89
CA ALA A 115 -14.77 4.22 -11.99
C ALA A 115 -13.65 3.27 -11.60
N ARG A 116 -12.83 2.83 -12.57
CA ARG A 116 -11.64 2.04 -12.28
C ARG A 116 -10.66 2.74 -11.34
N ALA A 117 -10.40 4.02 -11.58
CA ALA A 117 -9.48 4.81 -10.76
C ALA A 117 -9.94 4.85 -9.29
N LEU A 118 -11.23 5.09 -9.06
CA LEU A 118 -11.84 5.09 -7.72
C LEU A 118 -11.76 3.71 -7.05
N ALA A 119 -12.14 2.65 -7.78
CA ALA A 119 -12.08 1.29 -7.25
C ALA A 119 -10.65 0.90 -6.88
N ARG A 120 -9.67 1.17 -7.75
CA ARG A 120 -8.24 0.89 -7.50
C ARG A 120 -7.71 1.69 -6.31
N THR A 121 -8.12 2.94 -6.14
CA THR A 121 -7.72 3.76 -4.99
C THR A 121 -8.14 3.11 -3.68
N VAL A 122 -9.40 2.69 -3.55
CA VAL A 122 -9.88 1.99 -2.34
C VAL A 122 -9.16 0.66 -2.14
N THR A 123 -8.94 -0.11 -3.21
CA THR A 123 -8.21 -1.38 -3.15
C THR A 123 -6.78 -1.17 -2.65
N MET A 124 -6.10 -0.11 -3.11
CA MET A 124 -4.77 0.28 -2.68
C MET A 124 -4.73 0.69 -1.21
N ILE A 125 -5.73 1.48 -0.75
CA ILE A 125 -5.86 1.86 0.65
C ILE A 125 -5.99 0.62 1.54
N PHE A 126 -6.85 -0.33 1.18
CA PHE A 126 -7.03 -1.55 1.96
C PHE A 126 -5.79 -2.44 1.94
N CYS A 127 -5.10 -2.55 0.80
CA CYS A 127 -3.82 -3.22 0.69
C CYS A 127 -2.76 -2.58 1.59
N ALA A 128 -2.72 -1.25 1.68
CA ALA A 128 -1.78 -0.53 2.53
C ALA A 128 -1.97 -0.86 4.02
N TYR A 129 -3.19 -1.06 4.48
CA TYR A 129 -3.45 -1.55 5.85
C TYR A 129 -2.99 -3.00 6.07
N CYS A 130 -2.96 -3.84 5.03
CA CYS A 130 -2.33 -5.17 5.13
C CYS A 130 -0.82 -5.03 5.31
N VAL A 131 -0.18 -4.25 4.46
CA VAL A 131 1.28 -4.04 4.48
C VAL A 131 1.74 -3.39 5.79
N LEU A 132 0.92 -2.51 6.39
CA LEU A 132 1.20 -1.87 7.67
C LEU A 132 1.43 -2.88 8.81
N LYS A 133 0.80 -4.06 8.77
CA LYS A 133 0.94 -5.11 9.79
C LYS A 133 2.22 -5.94 9.67
N LEU A 134 2.98 -5.80 8.60
CA LEU A 134 4.22 -6.57 8.40
C LEU A 134 5.30 -6.15 9.41
N PRO A 135 6.12 -7.10 9.91
CA PRO A 135 7.15 -6.81 10.91
C PRO A 135 8.38 -6.13 10.30
N GLY A 136 8.72 -4.95 10.42
CA GLY A 136 10.00 -4.33 10.00
C GLY A 136 10.10 -3.99 8.52
N ALA A 137 11.13 -3.19 8.18
CA ALA A 137 11.38 -2.66 6.85
C ALA A 137 11.68 -3.78 5.81
N LEU A 138 12.46 -4.77 6.19
CA LEU A 138 12.82 -5.90 5.31
C LEU A 138 11.59 -6.68 4.82
N SER A 139 10.60 -6.92 5.70
CA SER A 139 9.36 -7.61 5.33
C SER A 139 8.50 -6.74 4.40
N VAL A 140 8.41 -5.44 4.66
CA VAL A 140 7.68 -4.50 3.81
C VAL A 140 8.31 -4.44 2.41
N ALA A 141 9.61 -4.19 2.33
CA ALA A 141 10.32 -4.12 1.05
C ALA A 141 10.26 -5.47 0.31
N GLY A 142 10.48 -6.59 1.03
CA GLY A 142 10.39 -7.93 0.45
C GLY A 142 9.02 -8.21 -0.17
N VAL A 143 7.93 -7.89 0.53
CA VAL A 143 6.57 -8.06 0.01
C VAL A 143 6.35 -7.21 -1.25
N VAL A 144 6.81 -5.96 -1.26
CA VAL A 144 6.65 -5.07 -2.41
C VAL A 144 7.46 -5.57 -3.61
N VAL A 145 8.76 -5.87 -3.44
CA VAL A 145 9.60 -6.30 -4.57
C VAL A 145 9.22 -7.66 -5.12
N PHE A 146 8.81 -8.61 -4.27
CA PHE A 146 8.32 -9.90 -4.77
C PHE A 146 6.98 -9.78 -5.47
N GLY A 147 6.09 -8.88 -5.02
CA GLY A 147 4.86 -8.56 -5.74
C GLY A 147 5.14 -7.95 -7.12
N MET A 148 6.11 -7.04 -7.22
CA MET A 148 6.57 -6.48 -8.48
C MET A 148 7.23 -7.54 -9.38
N LEU A 149 8.05 -8.44 -8.82
CA LEU A 149 8.65 -9.55 -9.56
C LEU A 149 7.56 -10.42 -10.20
N VAL A 150 6.51 -10.79 -9.46
CA VAL A 150 5.37 -11.54 -10.01
C VAL A 150 4.72 -10.80 -11.17
N ASN A 151 4.53 -9.48 -11.05
CA ASN A 151 4.03 -8.66 -12.16
C ASN A 151 4.96 -8.72 -13.39
N TYR A 152 6.27 -8.54 -13.21
CA TYR A 152 7.25 -8.60 -14.31
C TYR A 152 7.27 -9.96 -15.02
N LEU A 153 7.06 -11.05 -14.29
CA LEU A 153 7.04 -12.39 -14.87
C LEU A 153 5.72 -12.71 -15.57
N LEU A 154 4.57 -12.23 -15.04
CA LEU A 154 3.26 -12.57 -15.55
C LEU A 154 2.70 -11.59 -16.58
N ALA A 155 3.07 -10.31 -16.54
CA ALA A 155 2.51 -9.33 -17.46
C ALA A 155 2.85 -9.58 -18.93
N PRO A 156 4.08 -9.97 -19.34
CA PRO A 156 4.39 -10.24 -20.74
C PRO A 156 3.53 -11.36 -21.34
N PRO A 157 3.50 -12.59 -20.81
CA PRO A 157 2.70 -13.66 -21.39
C PRO A 157 1.19 -13.36 -21.36
N LEU A 158 0.69 -12.63 -20.36
CA LEU A 158 -0.72 -12.25 -20.31
C LEU A 158 -1.06 -11.19 -21.38
N ARG A 159 -0.14 -10.31 -21.76
CA ARG A 159 -0.34 -9.37 -22.87
C ARG A 159 -0.51 -10.07 -24.21
N GLU A 160 0.17 -11.19 -24.41
CA GLU A 160 0.08 -11.97 -25.64
C GLU A 160 -1.17 -12.87 -25.67
N ALA A 161 -1.60 -13.36 -24.51
CA ALA A 161 -2.68 -14.35 -24.39
C ALA A 161 -4.08 -13.74 -24.27
N LEU A 162 -4.23 -12.49 -23.80
CA LEU A 162 -5.52 -11.89 -23.47
C LEU A 162 -5.99 -10.92 -24.57
N ASP A 163 -7.30 -10.78 -24.67
CA ASP A 163 -7.98 -9.66 -25.34
C ASP A 163 -8.50 -8.61 -24.34
N LEU A 164 -9.11 -7.53 -24.83
CA LEU A 164 -9.65 -6.47 -23.97
C LEU A 164 -10.67 -6.98 -22.96
N GLN A 165 -11.55 -7.93 -23.37
CA GLN A 165 -12.63 -8.42 -22.50
C GLN A 165 -12.08 -9.29 -21.37
N SER A 166 -11.20 -10.24 -21.69
CA SER A 166 -10.55 -11.11 -20.72
C SER A 166 -9.60 -10.34 -19.80
N ALA A 167 -8.90 -9.33 -20.32
CA ALA A 167 -8.07 -8.43 -19.50
C ALA A 167 -8.93 -7.62 -18.50
N LEU A 168 -10.06 -7.07 -18.93
CA LEU A 168 -11.02 -6.40 -18.05
C LEU A 168 -11.53 -7.33 -16.94
N ALA A 169 -11.95 -8.54 -17.31
CA ALA A 169 -12.44 -9.54 -16.37
C ALA A 169 -11.36 -9.87 -15.31
N LEU A 170 -10.12 -10.07 -15.75
CA LEU A 170 -9.00 -10.35 -14.85
C LEU A 170 -8.66 -9.17 -13.94
N VAL A 171 -8.68 -7.93 -14.46
CA VAL A 171 -8.49 -6.71 -13.68
C VAL A 171 -9.55 -6.59 -12.57
N VAL A 172 -10.81 -6.85 -12.88
CA VAL A 172 -11.91 -6.85 -11.89
C VAL A 172 -11.70 -7.96 -10.86
N ALA A 173 -11.43 -9.18 -11.31
CA ALA A 173 -11.27 -10.34 -10.42
C ALA A 173 -10.12 -10.13 -9.42
N MET A 174 -8.95 -9.68 -9.90
CA MET A 174 -7.80 -9.37 -9.03
C MET A 174 -8.12 -8.22 -8.08
N GLY A 175 -8.73 -7.14 -8.58
CA GLY A 175 -9.11 -6.00 -7.76
C GLY A 175 -10.07 -6.38 -6.64
N VAL A 176 -11.10 -7.18 -6.94
CA VAL A 176 -12.07 -7.67 -5.93
C VAL A 176 -11.40 -8.61 -4.94
N ALA A 177 -10.52 -9.52 -5.38
CA ALA A 177 -9.80 -10.42 -4.47
C ALA A 177 -8.95 -9.65 -3.45
N VAL A 178 -8.16 -8.66 -3.93
CA VAL A 178 -7.35 -7.78 -3.05
C VAL A 178 -8.25 -6.95 -2.14
N LEU A 179 -9.37 -6.42 -2.66
CA LEU A 179 -10.32 -5.62 -1.90
C LEU A 179 -10.95 -6.40 -0.74
N VAL A 180 -11.38 -7.65 -0.98
CA VAL A 180 -12.00 -8.52 0.03
C VAL A 180 -10.99 -8.90 1.11
N PHE A 181 -9.78 -9.29 0.72
CA PHE A 181 -8.71 -9.58 1.66
C PHE A 181 -8.34 -8.34 2.49
N GLY A 182 -8.13 -7.20 1.81
CA GLY A 182 -7.74 -5.95 2.44
C GLY A 182 -8.79 -5.39 3.39
N PHE A 183 -10.07 -5.55 3.08
CA PHE A 183 -11.16 -5.09 3.94
C PHE A 183 -11.09 -5.67 5.36
N ARG A 184 -10.75 -6.96 5.51
CA ARG A 184 -10.60 -7.61 6.82
C ARG A 184 -9.55 -6.93 7.69
N HIS A 185 -8.50 -6.38 7.06
CA HIS A 185 -7.38 -5.74 7.75
C HIS A 185 -7.53 -4.23 7.91
N ALA A 186 -8.27 -3.56 7.02
CA ALA A 186 -8.52 -2.13 7.05
C ALA A 186 -9.68 -1.74 7.99
N ARG A 187 -10.66 -2.64 8.21
CA ARG A 187 -11.89 -2.32 8.96
C ARG A 187 -11.62 -1.82 10.38
N ALA A 188 -10.86 -2.55 11.18
CA ALA A 188 -10.61 -2.18 12.57
C ALA A 188 -9.80 -0.87 12.70
N PRO A 189 -8.67 -0.67 11.96
CA PRO A 189 -7.97 0.61 11.98
C PRO A 189 -8.83 1.81 11.55
N LEU A 190 -9.67 1.67 10.52
CA LEU A 190 -10.54 2.75 10.04
C LEU A 190 -11.64 3.08 11.07
N VAL A 191 -12.20 2.07 11.73
CA VAL A 191 -13.15 2.30 12.84
C VAL A 191 -12.47 3.05 13.99
N ARG A 192 -11.25 2.66 14.36
CA ARG A 192 -10.48 3.33 15.40
C ARG A 192 -10.20 4.80 15.04
N ILE A 193 -9.75 5.08 13.81
CA ILE A 193 -9.51 6.45 13.35
C ILE A 193 -10.82 7.26 13.37
N ALA A 194 -11.97 6.67 13.04
CA ALA A 194 -13.26 7.34 13.05
C ALA A 194 -13.83 7.61 14.46
N SER A 195 -13.39 6.87 15.48
CA SER A 195 -13.84 7.04 16.87
C SER A 195 -13.03 8.05 17.68
N GLU A 196 -11.83 8.39 17.20
CA GLU A 196 -10.89 9.30 17.86
C GLU A 196 -11.01 10.74 17.30
N PRO A 197 -10.42 11.73 17.99
CA PRO A 197 -10.31 13.09 17.45
C PRO A 197 -9.63 13.11 16.07
N PRO A 198 -9.99 14.06 15.19
CA PRO A 198 -9.33 14.20 13.91
C PRO A 198 -7.81 14.39 14.03
N ALA A 199 -7.07 13.92 13.02
CA ALA A 199 -5.61 13.95 13.03
C ALA A 199 -5.03 15.38 13.15
N ASP A 200 -5.74 16.41 12.68
CA ASP A 200 -5.33 17.81 12.84
C ASP A 200 -5.38 18.29 14.31
N GLN A 201 -6.39 17.84 15.08
CA GLN A 201 -6.47 18.15 16.51
C GLN A 201 -5.39 17.40 17.29
N LEU A 202 -5.18 16.10 17.00
CA LEU A 202 -4.09 15.34 17.62
C LEU A 202 -2.71 15.91 17.27
N ALA A 203 -2.55 16.43 16.05
CA ALA A 203 -1.31 17.08 15.61
C ALA A 203 -1.08 18.43 16.29
N ALA A 204 -2.13 19.17 16.62
CA ALA A 204 -2.01 20.41 17.38
C ALA A 204 -1.47 20.18 18.81
N GLU A 205 -1.88 19.06 19.44
CA GLU A 205 -1.42 18.66 20.76
C GLU A 205 -0.02 17.98 20.71
N ASN A 206 0.26 17.23 19.63
CA ASN A 206 1.48 16.42 19.45
C ASN A 206 2.12 16.69 18.08
N PRO A 207 2.64 17.89 17.79
CA PRO A 207 3.10 18.28 16.45
C PRO A 207 4.26 17.43 15.93
N ARG A 208 5.11 16.89 16.80
CA ARG A 208 6.24 16.03 16.43
C ARG A 208 5.82 14.59 16.04
N SER A 209 4.59 14.20 16.34
CA SER A 209 4.07 12.88 15.99
C SER A 209 3.42 12.83 14.59
N PHE A 210 3.32 13.97 13.90
CA PHE A 210 2.69 14.09 12.59
C PHE A 210 3.61 14.76 11.57
N ILE A 211 3.49 14.32 10.31
CA ILE A 211 4.14 14.99 9.18
C ILE A 211 3.18 16.04 8.64
N GLN A 212 3.63 17.30 8.62
CA GLN A 212 2.84 18.40 8.07
C GLN A 212 2.64 18.21 6.54
N SER A 213 1.49 18.61 6.01
CA SER A 213 1.19 18.52 4.57
C SER A 213 2.14 19.34 3.67
N THR A 214 2.82 20.35 4.24
CA THR A 214 3.84 21.18 3.59
C THR A 214 5.24 20.57 3.65
N HIS A 215 5.41 19.39 4.23
CA HIS A 215 6.71 18.76 4.39
C HIS A 215 7.38 18.46 3.05
N ALA A 216 8.70 18.63 2.98
CA ALA A 216 9.52 18.42 1.79
C ALA A 216 9.34 17.02 1.16
N LEU A 217 8.96 16.01 1.94
CA LEU A 217 8.63 14.66 1.49
C LEU A 217 7.62 14.68 0.32
N PHE A 218 6.50 15.41 0.47
CA PHE A 218 5.43 15.42 -0.52
C PHE A 218 5.85 16.14 -1.81
N MET A 219 6.66 17.19 -1.67
CA MET A 219 7.23 17.87 -2.83
C MET A 219 8.22 16.96 -3.57
N CYS A 220 9.04 16.19 -2.84
CA CYS A 220 9.93 15.18 -3.45
C CYS A 220 9.12 14.15 -4.26
N MET A 221 8.04 13.63 -3.68
CA MET A 221 7.18 12.66 -4.35
C MET A 221 6.54 13.25 -5.61
N LEU A 222 6.06 14.49 -5.56
CA LEU A 222 5.49 15.17 -6.72
C LEU A 222 6.52 15.28 -7.85
N LEU A 223 7.66 15.85 -7.57
CA LEU A 223 8.66 16.21 -8.58
C LEU A 223 9.36 14.97 -9.16
N TYR A 224 9.66 13.98 -8.33
CA TYR A 224 10.15 12.70 -8.82
C TYR A 224 9.13 12.04 -9.77
N SER A 225 7.84 12.12 -9.42
CA SER A 225 6.77 11.55 -10.24
C SER A 225 6.50 12.33 -11.53
N VAL A 226 6.82 13.63 -11.59
CA VAL A 226 6.81 14.39 -12.85
C VAL A 226 7.81 13.77 -13.84
N GLY A 227 9.04 13.51 -13.39
CA GLY A 227 10.03 12.84 -14.24
C GLY A 227 9.62 11.43 -14.66
N SER A 228 9.03 10.66 -13.75
CA SER A 228 8.52 9.31 -14.07
C SER A 228 7.38 9.35 -15.10
N GLY A 229 6.46 10.32 -14.99
CA GLY A 229 5.38 10.53 -15.94
C GLY A 229 5.87 10.93 -17.32
N TYR A 230 6.85 11.83 -17.38
CA TYR A 230 7.54 12.21 -18.62
C TYR A 230 8.17 10.99 -19.30
N ALA A 231 8.93 10.20 -18.54
CA ALA A 231 9.59 9.00 -19.07
C ALA A 231 8.62 7.93 -19.58
N LEU A 232 7.46 7.77 -18.95
CA LEU A 232 6.41 6.86 -19.43
C LEU A 232 5.91 7.25 -20.82
N THR A 233 5.65 8.53 -21.06
CA THR A 233 5.11 9.01 -22.33
C THR A 233 6.19 9.01 -23.43
N PHE A 234 7.40 9.38 -23.09
CA PHE A 234 8.55 9.32 -23.99
C PHE A 234 8.77 7.89 -24.53
N ASN A 235 8.59 6.88 -23.69
CA ASN A 235 8.73 5.48 -24.07
C ASN A 235 7.64 4.98 -25.01
N GLU A 236 6.44 5.58 -25.00
CA GLU A 236 5.34 5.22 -25.89
C GLU A 236 5.62 5.57 -27.36
N VAL A 237 6.32 6.69 -27.63
CA VAL A 237 6.65 7.10 -29.01
C VAL A 237 7.74 6.24 -29.62
N ASN A 238 8.69 5.81 -28.82
CA ASN A 238 9.86 5.07 -29.32
C ASN A 238 9.63 3.55 -29.38
N ASN A 239 8.39 3.06 -29.28
CA ASN A 239 8.09 1.62 -29.23
C ASN A 239 9.04 0.88 -28.28
N ALA A 240 9.24 1.44 -27.10
CA ALA A 240 10.15 0.88 -26.13
C ALA A 240 9.89 -0.63 -25.95
N PRO A 241 10.91 -1.46 -26.01
CA PRO A 241 10.73 -2.90 -25.94
C PRO A 241 10.01 -3.28 -24.65
N ALA A 242 9.14 -4.28 -24.75
CA ALA A 242 8.44 -4.81 -23.60
C ALA A 242 9.43 -5.21 -22.50
N PRO A 243 9.08 -5.05 -21.22
CA PRO A 243 9.96 -5.46 -20.13
C PRO A 243 10.36 -6.92 -20.29
N LEU A 244 11.67 -7.19 -20.18
CA LEU A 244 12.27 -8.51 -20.41
C LEU A 244 12.08 -9.47 -19.21
N GLY A 245 11.40 -9.04 -18.13
CA GLY A 245 11.29 -9.79 -16.89
C GLY A 245 12.55 -9.74 -16.01
N ILE A 246 13.72 -9.43 -16.59
CA ILE A 246 14.98 -9.33 -15.86
C ILE A 246 14.96 -8.16 -14.86
N GLU A 247 14.19 -7.12 -15.14
CA GLU A 247 14.01 -5.97 -14.24
C GLU A 247 13.53 -6.41 -12.86
N GLY A 248 12.60 -7.36 -12.82
CA GLY A 248 12.08 -7.88 -11.56
C GLY A 248 13.15 -8.54 -10.69
N PHE A 249 14.09 -9.26 -11.28
CA PHE A 249 15.21 -9.84 -10.54
C PHE A 249 16.23 -8.79 -10.11
N LEU A 250 16.49 -7.79 -10.96
CA LEU A 250 17.42 -6.71 -10.63
C LEU A 250 16.91 -5.85 -9.47
N ILE A 251 15.63 -5.50 -9.46
CA ILE A 251 15.06 -4.72 -8.33
C ILE A 251 15.08 -5.51 -7.03
N VAL A 252 14.77 -6.81 -7.06
CA VAL A 252 14.89 -7.67 -5.87
C VAL A 252 16.33 -7.68 -5.37
N ALA A 253 17.30 -7.94 -6.24
CA ALA A 253 18.72 -7.98 -5.87
C ALA A 253 19.20 -6.65 -5.28
N LEU A 254 18.85 -5.52 -5.90
CA LEU A 254 19.25 -4.19 -5.47
C LEU A 254 18.65 -3.82 -4.10
N VAL A 255 17.35 -4.02 -3.92
CA VAL A 255 16.68 -3.68 -2.66
C VAL A 255 17.20 -4.55 -1.52
N PHE A 256 17.38 -5.86 -1.74
CA PHE A 256 17.96 -6.73 -0.72
C PHE A 256 19.41 -6.39 -0.43
N TYR A 257 20.21 -6.03 -1.44
CA TYR A 257 21.56 -5.53 -1.22
C TYR A 257 21.58 -4.32 -0.28
N VAL A 258 20.75 -3.30 -0.55
CA VAL A 258 20.67 -2.10 0.29
C VAL A 258 20.24 -2.45 1.71
N LEU A 259 19.19 -3.27 1.88
CA LEU A 259 18.62 -3.59 3.19
C LEU A 259 19.48 -4.55 4.03
N LEU A 260 20.26 -5.43 3.39
CA LEU A 260 21.09 -6.41 4.11
C LEU A 260 22.50 -5.88 4.38
N VAL A 261 23.07 -5.13 3.43
CA VAL A 261 24.48 -4.68 3.51
C VAL A 261 24.58 -3.34 4.25
N ARG A 262 23.67 -2.40 3.97
CA ARG A 262 23.64 -1.07 4.58
C ARG A 262 22.66 -1.04 5.75
N ARG A 263 23.16 -1.20 6.98
CA ARG A 263 22.31 -1.25 8.19
C ARG A 263 21.86 0.11 8.72
N SER A 264 22.51 1.19 8.33
CA SER A 264 22.18 2.58 8.70
C SER A 264 21.76 3.37 7.48
N HIS A 265 20.74 4.22 7.61
CA HIS A 265 20.23 5.08 6.53
C HIS A 265 19.87 4.32 5.23
N GLN A 266 19.16 3.19 5.40
CA GLN A 266 18.77 2.30 4.29
C GLN A 266 17.86 3.03 3.30
N GLU A 267 16.92 3.83 3.80
CA GLU A 267 15.97 4.60 3.02
C GLU A 267 16.68 5.65 2.17
N ASP A 268 17.64 6.37 2.74
CA ASP A 268 18.42 7.39 2.01
C ASP A 268 19.35 6.76 0.98
N THR A 269 19.89 5.58 1.28
CA THR A 269 20.70 4.81 0.31
C THR A 269 19.83 4.34 -0.85
N LEU A 270 18.61 3.84 -0.59
CA LEU A 270 17.67 3.42 -1.61
C LEU A 270 17.24 4.61 -2.48
N PHE A 271 17.01 5.78 -1.87
CA PHE A 271 16.74 7.02 -2.61
C PHE A 271 17.91 7.41 -3.53
N SER A 272 19.14 7.35 -3.04
CA SER A 272 20.33 7.66 -3.83
C SER A 272 20.47 6.74 -5.05
N PHE A 273 20.25 5.43 -4.89
CA PHE A 273 20.22 4.50 -6.02
C PHE A 273 19.07 4.78 -6.99
N SER A 274 17.88 5.09 -6.46
CA SER A 274 16.73 5.47 -7.26
C SER A 274 17.04 6.66 -8.16
N VAL A 275 17.58 7.74 -7.57
CA VAL A 275 17.96 8.96 -8.32
C VAL A 275 19.06 8.67 -9.33
N LEU A 276 20.11 7.94 -8.95
CA LEU A 276 21.23 7.62 -9.83
C LEU A 276 20.76 6.85 -11.08
N LEU A 277 20.00 5.79 -10.90
CA LEU A 277 19.50 4.96 -11.99
C LEU A 277 18.54 5.75 -12.89
N PHE A 278 17.62 6.48 -12.29
CA PHE A 278 16.64 7.27 -13.01
C PHE A 278 17.30 8.36 -13.85
N MET A 279 18.24 9.11 -13.28
CA MET A 279 18.97 10.17 -13.97
C MET A 279 19.89 9.61 -15.06
N ALA A 280 20.56 8.48 -14.82
CA ALA A 280 21.37 7.81 -15.85
C ALA A 280 20.51 7.43 -17.07
N GLY A 281 19.31 6.90 -16.84
CA GLY A 281 18.38 6.57 -17.92
C GLY A 281 17.90 7.80 -18.70
N LEU A 282 17.55 8.90 -18.01
CA LEU A 282 17.14 10.16 -18.64
C LEU A 282 18.29 10.79 -19.46
N LEU A 283 19.53 10.71 -18.99
CA LEU A 283 20.70 11.21 -19.74
C LEU A 283 21.00 10.37 -20.97
N MET A 284 20.71 9.07 -20.95
CA MET A 284 20.90 8.19 -22.11
C MET A 284 19.77 8.30 -23.14
N ALA A 285 18.58 8.77 -22.75
CA ALA A 285 17.41 8.84 -23.63
C ALA A 285 17.62 9.70 -24.88
N PRO A 286 18.20 10.94 -24.84
CA PRO A 286 18.51 11.73 -26.02
C PRO A 286 19.51 11.06 -26.98
N LEU A 287 20.46 10.29 -26.45
CA LEU A 287 21.43 9.55 -27.26
C LEU A 287 20.75 8.43 -28.04
N SER A 288 19.83 7.70 -27.43
CA SER A 288 19.02 6.67 -28.07
C SER A 288 18.15 7.23 -29.20
N ILE A 289 17.62 8.46 -29.05
CA ILE A 289 16.90 9.17 -30.14
C ILE A 289 17.84 9.47 -31.30
N ALA A 290 19.02 10.02 -31.00
CA ALA A 290 19.96 10.45 -32.02
C ALA A 290 20.52 9.28 -32.86
N THR A 291 20.69 8.11 -32.28
CA THR A 291 21.20 6.91 -32.95
C THR A 291 20.14 6.10 -33.67
N GLY A 292 18.86 6.36 -33.41
CA GLY A 292 17.74 5.54 -33.90
C GLY A 292 17.77 4.09 -33.36
N ASP A 293 18.68 3.82 -32.44
CA ASP A 293 18.87 2.52 -31.81
C ASP A 293 17.93 2.47 -30.59
N GLY A 294 16.77 1.83 -30.71
CA GLY A 294 15.78 1.68 -29.64
C GLY A 294 16.35 0.93 -28.45
N SER A 295 17.45 1.45 -27.87
CA SER A 295 18.21 0.77 -26.83
C SER A 295 17.37 0.50 -25.60
N VAL A 296 17.38 -0.74 -25.13
CA VAL A 296 16.68 -1.21 -23.92
C VAL A 296 17.22 -0.51 -22.66
N ALA A 297 18.47 -0.06 -22.68
CA ALA A 297 19.20 0.44 -21.51
C ALA A 297 18.58 1.70 -20.86
N PRO A 298 18.19 2.77 -21.56
CA PRO A 298 17.56 3.93 -20.92
C PRO A 298 16.29 3.57 -20.20
N ASN A 299 15.42 2.77 -20.84
CA ASN A 299 14.14 2.34 -20.26
C ASN A 299 14.32 1.46 -19.04
N LEU A 300 15.28 0.54 -19.08
CA LEU A 300 15.62 -0.32 -17.95
C LEU A 300 16.05 0.51 -16.72
N LEU A 301 16.95 1.48 -16.93
CA LEU A 301 17.47 2.33 -15.85
C LEU A 301 16.38 3.23 -15.24
N ILE A 302 15.57 3.89 -16.09
CA ILE A 302 14.45 4.71 -15.64
C ILE A 302 13.45 3.88 -14.81
N ARG A 303 13.14 2.67 -15.28
CA ARG A 303 12.20 1.79 -14.62
C ARG A 303 12.74 1.30 -13.28
N LEU A 304 13.97 0.80 -13.24
CA LEU A 304 14.63 0.39 -12.01
C LEU A 304 14.70 1.54 -10.98
N GLY A 305 15.02 2.75 -11.42
CA GLY A 305 15.03 3.93 -10.57
C GLY A 305 13.63 4.23 -10.01
N SER A 306 12.59 4.19 -10.85
CA SER A 306 11.20 4.41 -10.44
C SER A 306 10.70 3.33 -9.48
N ASP A 307 11.10 2.08 -9.68
CA ASP A 307 10.74 0.96 -8.83
C ASP A 307 11.41 1.04 -7.46
N CYS A 308 12.69 1.44 -7.41
CA CYS A 308 13.37 1.73 -6.13
C CYS A 308 12.64 2.82 -5.35
N PHE A 309 12.22 3.90 -6.03
CA PHE A 309 11.45 4.96 -5.41
C PHE A 309 10.07 4.49 -4.93
N TYR A 310 9.44 3.59 -5.66
CA TYR A 310 8.16 3.00 -5.25
C TYR A 310 8.30 2.14 -3.99
N VAL A 311 9.36 1.35 -3.87
CA VAL A 311 9.67 0.59 -2.64
C VAL A 311 9.93 1.55 -1.48
N LEU A 312 10.72 2.62 -1.71
CA LEU A 312 10.98 3.65 -0.71
C LEU A 312 9.68 4.32 -0.23
N LEU A 313 8.76 4.63 -1.13
CA LEU A 313 7.45 5.18 -0.80
C LEU A 313 6.69 4.29 0.19
N TRP A 314 6.67 2.97 -0.04
CA TRP A 314 6.07 2.02 0.88
C TRP A 314 6.76 2.00 2.25
N LEU A 315 8.10 2.02 2.27
CA LEU A 315 8.87 2.05 3.52
C LEU A 315 8.54 3.29 4.35
N VAL A 316 8.45 4.46 3.70
CA VAL A 316 8.11 5.73 4.36
C VAL A 316 6.70 5.70 4.94
N ILE A 317 5.70 5.36 4.12
CA ILE A 317 4.29 5.35 4.54
C ILE A 317 4.08 4.38 5.71
N VAL A 318 4.62 3.17 5.59
CA VAL A 318 4.49 2.15 6.63
C VAL A 318 5.33 2.51 7.86
N GLY A 319 6.53 3.05 7.67
CA GLY A 319 7.40 3.52 8.74
C GLY A 319 6.72 4.56 9.63
N VAL A 320 6.14 5.58 9.01
CA VAL A 320 5.35 6.62 9.70
C VAL A 320 4.14 6.01 10.40
N GLY A 321 3.38 5.16 9.69
CA GLY A 321 2.18 4.53 10.22
C GLY A 321 2.42 3.60 11.43
N LYS A 322 3.59 2.97 11.51
CA LYS A 322 3.99 2.17 12.67
C LYS A 322 4.32 3.02 13.90
N ARG A 323 4.76 4.24 13.69
CA ARG A 323 5.06 5.19 14.77
C ARG A 323 3.81 5.93 15.23
N ASN A 324 2.97 6.34 14.27
CA ASN A 324 1.69 6.97 14.55
C ASN A 324 0.60 6.44 13.60
N PRO A 325 -0.30 5.55 14.08
CA PRO A 325 -1.39 5.01 13.28
C PRO A 325 -2.37 6.08 12.74
N PHE A 326 -2.50 7.23 13.41
CA PHE A 326 -3.37 8.33 12.97
C PHE A 326 -2.74 9.17 11.86
N ALA A 327 -1.39 9.20 11.77
CA ALA A 327 -0.67 9.83 10.67
C ALA A 327 -0.67 8.97 9.39
N PHE A 328 -0.93 7.66 9.50
CA PHE A 328 -0.85 6.73 8.37
C PHE A 328 -1.77 7.10 7.21
N ALA A 329 -3.06 7.31 7.48
CA ALA A 329 -4.04 7.57 6.43
C ALA A 329 -3.84 8.94 5.73
N PRO A 330 -3.58 10.06 6.42
CA PRO A 330 -3.23 11.32 5.79
C PRO A 330 -1.95 11.23 4.94
N VAL A 331 -0.89 10.60 5.45
CA VAL A 331 0.39 10.44 4.73
C VAL A 331 0.21 9.54 3.52
N LEU A 332 -0.51 8.42 3.63
CA LEU A 332 -0.86 7.55 2.51
C LEU A 332 -1.60 8.32 1.42
N GLY A 333 -2.67 9.04 1.79
CA GLY A 333 -3.49 9.79 0.85
C GLY A 333 -2.69 10.87 0.12
N LEU A 334 -1.93 11.68 0.87
CA LEU A 334 -1.18 12.78 0.27
C LEU A 334 0.00 12.27 -0.59
N SER A 335 0.69 11.22 -0.16
CA SER A 335 1.80 10.62 -0.91
C SER A 335 1.36 10.07 -2.27
N PHE A 336 0.28 9.30 -2.31
CA PHE A 336 -0.24 8.77 -3.58
C PHE A 336 -0.96 9.83 -4.42
N CYS A 337 -1.54 10.87 -3.80
CA CYS A 337 -2.03 12.05 -4.51
C CYS A 337 -0.87 12.74 -5.26
N MET A 338 0.21 13.09 -4.56
CA MET A 338 1.37 13.76 -5.15
C MET A 338 2.03 12.90 -6.24
N ARG A 339 2.13 11.59 -6.01
CA ARG A 339 2.60 10.66 -7.03
C ARG A 339 1.74 10.67 -8.29
N SER A 340 0.42 10.55 -8.15
CA SER A 340 -0.49 10.53 -9.31
C SER A 340 -0.55 11.88 -10.03
N LEU A 341 -0.57 12.99 -9.28
CA LEU A 341 -0.54 14.33 -9.84
C LEU A 341 0.76 14.60 -10.62
N GLY A 342 1.90 14.25 -10.02
CA GLY A 342 3.20 14.37 -10.70
C GLY A 342 3.27 13.55 -11.98
N THR A 343 2.79 12.30 -11.95
CA THR A 343 2.73 11.45 -13.14
C THR A 343 1.85 12.07 -14.23
N THR A 344 0.71 12.67 -13.89
CA THR A 344 -0.16 13.35 -14.87
C THR A 344 0.56 14.56 -15.48
N ILE A 345 1.18 15.41 -14.67
CA ILE A 345 1.92 16.59 -15.15
C ILE A 345 3.05 16.15 -16.09
N GLY A 346 3.82 15.16 -15.67
CA GLY A 346 4.93 14.63 -16.47
C GLY A 346 4.47 14.01 -17.79
N ALA A 347 3.37 13.27 -17.79
CA ALA A 347 2.79 12.67 -18.99
C ALA A 347 2.33 13.75 -19.99
N VAL A 348 1.68 14.82 -19.53
CA VAL A 348 1.29 15.95 -20.39
C VAL A 348 2.52 16.61 -21.02
N ILE A 349 3.58 16.85 -20.24
CA ILE A 349 4.85 17.41 -20.77
C ILE A 349 5.46 16.45 -21.80
N GLY A 350 5.39 15.13 -21.54
CA GLY A 350 5.90 14.12 -22.47
C GLY A 350 5.12 14.06 -23.78
N HIS A 351 3.78 14.17 -23.77
CA HIS A 351 2.97 14.25 -24.99
C HIS A 351 3.35 15.48 -25.83
N VAL A 352 3.48 16.65 -25.21
CA VAL A 352 3.95 17.86 -25.89
C VAL A 352 5.34 17.64 -26.48
N SER A 353 6.24 17.01 -25.74
CA SER A 353 7.59 16.68 -26.25
C SER A 353 7.55 15.74 -27.46
N ASN A 354 6.63 14.76 -27.46
CA ASN A 354 6.46 13.82 -28.57
C ASN A 354 5.91 14.52 -29.82
N ASP A 355 4.94 15.43 -29.68
CA ASP A 355 4.41 16.22 -30.80
C ASP A 355 5.51 17.11 -31.43
N VAL A 356 6.36 17.71 -30.58
CA VAL A 356 7.52 18.48 -31.02
C VAL A 356 8.53 17.59 -31.73
N MET A 357 8.74 16.35 -31.26
CA MET A 357 9.69 15.42 -31.89
C MET A 357 9.35 15.11 -33.36
N LEU A 358 8.05 15.05 -33.69
CA LEU A 358 7.57 14.82 -35.04
C LEU A 358 7.90 15.99 -36.01
N THR A 359 8.04 17.21 -35.47
CA THR A 359 8.28 18.42 -36.24
C THR A 359 9.74 18.89 -36.19
N ASP A 360 10.37 18.81 -35.02
CA ASP A 360 11.72 19.23 -34.73
C ASP A 360 12.42 18.33 -33.71
N PRO A 361 13.14 17.28 -34.13
CA PRO A 361 13.86 16.38 -33.25
C PRO A 361 14.91 17.07 -32.37
N HIS A 362 15.54 18.16 -32.84
CA HIS A 362 16.53 18.88 -32.04
C HIS A 362 15.89 19.63 -30.87
N LEU A 363 14.71 20.21 -31.09
CA LEU A 363 13.96 20.87 -30.05
C LEU A 363 13.46 19.84 -29.01
N ALA A 364 13.01 18.65 -29.43
CA ALA A 364 12.63 17.57 -28.54
C ALA A 364 13.81 17.09 -27.68
N GLN A 365 15.00 16.96 -28.23
CA GLN A 365 16.22 16.64 -27.47
C GLN A 365 16.53 17.75 -26.45
N ALA A 366 16.44 19.01 -26.84
CA ALA A 366 16.66 20.15 -25.95
C ALA A 366 15.66 20.16 -24.79
N LEU A 367 14.38 19.87 -25.04
CA LEU A 367 13.34 19.73 -24.00
C LEU A 367 13.66 18.60 -23.03
N THR A 368 14.07 17.43 -23.53
CA THR A 368 14.45 16.29 -22.68
C THR A 368 15.65 16.63 -21.80
N LEU A 369 16.66 17.28 -22.36
CA LEU A 369 17.82 17.75 -21.59
C LEU A 369 17.43 18.81 -20.55
N ALA A 370 16.53 19.73 -20.89
CA ALA A 370 16.02 20.75 -19.98
C ALA A 370 15.25 20.11 -18.80
N VAL A 371 14.35 19.16 -19.07
CA VAL A 371 13.64 18.40 -18.00
C VAL A 371 14.64 17.65 -17.11
N THR A 372 15.61 16.98 -17.72
CA THR A 372 16.66 16.26 -17.00
C THR A 372 17.48 17.19 -16.11
N PHE A 373 17.90 18.34 -16.65
CA PHE A 373 18.65 19.35 -15.90
C PHE A 373 17.84 19.94 -14.74
N LEU A 374 16.57 20.29 -14.98
CA LEU A 374 15.68 20.80 -13.92
C LEU A 374 15.47 19.78 -12.81
N MET A 375 15.29 18.52 -13.15
CA MET A 375 15.20 17.46 -12.16
C MET A 375 16.49 17.32 -11.36
N PHE A 376 17.64 17.30 -12.04
CA PHE A 376 18.94 17.23 -11.36
C PHE A 376 19.16 18.43 -10.44
N ALA A 377 18.93 19.65 -10.94
CA ALA A 377 19.07 20.87 -10.16
C ALA A 377 18.18 20.87 -8.93
N PHE A 378 16.93 20.42 -9.09
CA PHE A 378 15.99 20.31 -7.99
C PHE A 378 16.43 19.28 -6.96
N LEU A 379 16.80 18.07 -7.37
CA LEU A 379 17.29 17.01 -6.47
C LEU A 379 18.57 17.43 -5.74
N TRP A 380 19.46 18.13 -6.44
CA TRP A 380 20.72 18.62 -5.87
C TRP A 380 20.52 19.77 -4.87
N THR A 381 19.67 20.76 -5.18
CA THR A 381 19.48 21.95 -4.36
C THR A 381 18.44 21.75 -3.25
N GLY A 382 17.31 21.09 -3.59
CA GLY A 382 16.17 20.94 -2.69
C GLY A 382 16.28 19.77 -1.71
N PHE A 383 16.99 18.69 -2.10
CA PHE A 383 17.02 17.45 -1.33
C PHE A 383 18.41 17.03 -0.85
N ARG A 384 19.43 17.86 -1.04
CA ARG A 384 20.79 17.55 -0.58
C ARG A 384 20.88 17.26 0.93
N SER A 385 20.11 17.96 1.75
CA SER A 385 20.05 17.81 3.21
C SER A 385 18.82 17.04 3.70
N PHE A 386 17.97 16.54 2.79
CA PHE A 386 16.77 15.83 3.14
C PHE A 386 17.08 14.35 3.38
N SER A 387 16.62 13.82 4.52
CA SER A 387 16.76 12.40 4.87
C SER A 387 15.40 11.76 5.04
N PHE A 388 15.15 10.68 4.31
CA PHE A 388 13.97 9.84 4.46
C PHE A 388 14.00 9.07 5.78
N THR A 389 15.18 8.61 6.17
CA THR A 389 15.42 7.94 7.44
C THR A 389 15.04 8.87 8.61
N ASP A 390 15.54 10.11 8.61
CA ASP A 390 15.22 11.08 9.65
C ASP A 390 13.74 11.48 9.62
N THR A 391 13.12 11.56 8.44
CA THR A 391 11.69 11.82 8.32
C THR A 391 10.85 10.71 8.98
N ILE A 392 11.22 9.45 8.80
CA ILE A 392 10.52 8.33 9.44
C ILE A 392 10.79 8.33 10.95
N PHE A 393 12.06 8.38 11.34
CA PHE A 393 12.48 8.25 12.75
C PHE A 393 12.23 9.51 13.56
N GLY A 394 12.10 10.68 12.92
CA GLY A 394 11.72 11.94 13.56
C GLY A 394 10.26 12.02 14.00
N VAL A 395 9.38 11.16 13.45
CA VAL A 395 8.00 11.05 13.95
C VAL A 395 8.02 10.41 15.33
N GLU A 396 7.67 11.18 16.37
CA GLU A 396 7.54 10.67 17.73
C GLU A 396 6.35 9.71 17.85
N LYS A 397 6.48 8.69 18.69
CA LYS A 397 5.37 7.78 18.96
C LYS A 397 4.26 8.56 19.65
N LEU A 398 3.04 8.48 19.12
CA LEU A 398 1.89 9.12 19.76
C LEU A 398 1.51 8.32 21.00
N GLU A 399 1.70 8.90 22.17
CA GLU A 399 1.18 8.42 23.44
C GLU A 399 -0.15 9.12 23.69
N LEU A 400 -1.24 8.44 23.42
CA LEU A 400 -2.56 8.93 23.79
C LEU A 400 -2.65 8.91 25.32
N PRO A 401 -3.20 9.97 25.98
CA PRO A 401 -3.50 9.91 27.39
C PRO A 401 -4.25 8.63 27.73
N HIS A 402 -3.92 7.98 28.83
CA HIS A 402 -4.48 6.68 29.23
C HIS A 402 -6.03 6.63 29.25
N ALA A 403 -6.70 7.78 29.27
CA ALA A 403 -8.14 7.92 29.17
C ALA A 403 -8.73 7.70 27.75
N MET A 404 -7.89 7.72 26.69
CA MET A 404 -8.31 7.52 25.30
C MET A 404 -7.85 6.18 24.69
N VAL A 405 -7.02 5.43 25.39
CA VAL A 405 -6.77 4.03 25.03
C VAL A 405 -8.02 3.27 25.44
N VAL A 406 -8.94 3.06 24.51
CA VAL A 406 -9.82 1.89 24.60
C VAL A 406 -8.84 0.71 24.49
N GLN A 407 -8.34 0.26 25.64
CA GLN A 407 -7.63 -0.99 25.76
C GLN A 407 -8.52 -2.00 25.05
N GLU A 408 -8.05 -2.60 23.96
CA GLU A 408 -8.64 -3.85 23.52
C GLU A 408 -8.60 -4.72 24.79
N ALA A 409 -9.77 -4.96 25.38
CA ALA A 409 -9.85 -5.70 26.62
C ALA A 409 -9.06 -6.98 26.42
N THR A 410 -8.07 -7.18 27.26
CA THR A 410 -7.27 -8.40 27.18
C THR A 410 -8.20 -9.59 27.37
N ILE A 411 -7.80 -10.79 26.93
CA ILE A 411 -8.58 -12.02 27.22
C ILE A 411 -8.88 -12.09 28.71
N GLU A 412 -7.96 -11.62 29.56
CA GLU A 412 -8.09 -11.52 30.99
C GLU A 412 -9.23 -10.60 31.43
N ASP A 413 -9.33 -9.41 30.86
CA ASP A 413 -10.37 -8.42 31.20
C ASP A 413 -11.75 -8.93 30.78
N ARG A 414 -11.86 -9.56 29.63
CA ARG A 414 -13.08 -10.18 29.12
C ARG A 414 -13.49 -11.38 29.98
N CYS A 415 -12.55 -12.23 30.35
CA CYS A 415 -12.80 -13.34 31.28
C CYS A 415 -13.21 -12.85 32.65
N ALA A 416 -12.63 -11.77 33.16
CA ALA A 416 -13.01 -11.18 34.44
C ALA A 416 -14.45 -10.63 34.40
N ALA A 417 -14.80 -9.89 33.33
CA ALA A 417 -16.15 -9.37 33.13
C ALA A 417 -17.21 -10.48 33.05
N LEU A 418 -16.99 -11.49 32.20
CA LEU A 418 -17.87 -12.65 32.09
C LEU A 418 -17.96 -13.45 33.40
N SER A 419 -16.84 -13.60 34.12
CA SER A 419 -16.82 -14.29 35.42
C SER A 419 -17.68 -13.60 36.48
N ALA A 420 -17.66 -12.26 36.49
CA ALA A 420 -18.50 -11.48 37.42
C ALA A 420 -19.97 -11.54 37.01
N GLU A 421 -20.29 -11.46 35.72
CA GLU A 421 -21.65 -11.52 35.19
C GLU A 421 -22.32 -12.88 35.47
N TRP A 422 -21.59 -13.97 35.23
CA TRP A 422 -22.11 -15.34 35.34
C TRP A 422 -21.80 -16.02 36.69
N GLY A 423 -21.26 -15.29 37.64
CA GLY A 423 -21.05 -15.74 39.02
C GLY A 423 -20.11 -16.95 39.13
N LEU A 424 -18.97 -16.91 38.41
CA LEU A 424 -17.96 -17.95 38.52
C LEU A 424 -17.21 -17.83 39.86
N THR A 425 -16.95 -18.97 40.52
CA THR A 425 -16.09 -19.01 41.71
C THR A 425 -14.65 -18.72 41.35
N LYS A 426 -13.81 -18.32 42.32
CA LYS A 426 -12.38 -18.03 42.05
C LYS A 426 -11.68 -19.16 41.30
N ARG A 427 -11.97 -20.42 41.66
CA ARG A 427 -11.35 -21.57 40.99
C ARG A 427 -11.88 -21.78 39.56
N GLU A 428 -13.15 -21.53 39.33
CA GLU A 428 -13.75 -21.58 38.01
C GLU A 428 -13.19 -20.44 37.11
N GLN A 429 -12.97 -19.24 37.65
CA GLN A 429 -12.36 -18.12 36.95
C GLN A 429 -10.93 -18.44 36.43
N GLU A 430 -10.11 -19.04 37.32
CA GLU A 430 -8.74 -19.46 36.97
C GLU A 430 -8.74 -20.49 35.84
N ILE A 431 -9.62 -21.50 35.92
CA ILE A 431 -9.73 -22.55 34.92
C ILE A 431 -10.33 -21.98 33.60
N PHE A 432 -11.34 -21.11 33.71
CA PHE A 432 -11.97 -20.43 32.60
C PHE A 432 -10.96 -19.60 31.80
N ALA A 433 -10.11 -18.82 32.48
CA ALA A 433 -9.06 -18.04 31.82
C ALA A 433 -8.05 -18.93 31.08
N MET A 434 -7.74 -20.13 31.57
CA MET A 434 -6.88 -21.08 30.87
C MET A 434 -7.58 -21.68 29.63
N LEU A 435 -8.86 -22.02 29.73
CA LEU A 435 -9.66 -22.50 28.60
C LEU A 435 -9.78 -21.44 27.51
N ALA A 436 -10.04 -20.17 27.86
CA ALA A 436 -10.12 -19.06 26.95
C ALA A 436 -8.81 -18.84 26.17
N ARG A 437 -7.67 -19.17 26.78
CA ARG A 437 -6.35 -19.18 26.13
C ARG A 437 -6.05 -20.44 25.29
N GLY A 438 -7.04 -21.32 25.09
CA GLY A 438 -6.91 -22.56 24.32
C GLY A 438 -6.15 -23.66 25.04
N ARG A 439 -5.99 -23.60 26.38
CA ARG A 439 -5.29 -24.64 27.12
C ARG A 439 -6.20 -25.86 27.32
N ASN A 440 -5.64 -27.04 27.13
CA ASN A 440 -6.35 -28.30 27.26
C ASN A 440 -6.38 -28.82 28.72
N VAL A 441 -7.21 -29.83 28.96
CA VAL A 441 -7.41 -30.46 30.30
C VAL A 441 -6.09 -30.94 30.89
N ALA A 442 -5.20 -31.54 30.09
CA ALA A 442 -3.91 -32.05 30.57
C ALA A 442 -3.03 -30.93 31.10
N TYR A 443 -2.92 -29.83 30.35
CA TYR A 443 -2.16 -28.64 30.74
C TYR A 443 -2.69 -28.04 32.05
N ILE A 444 -4.02 -27.90 32.18
CA ILE A 444 -4.67 -27.34 33.38
C ILE A 444 -4.45 -28.25 34.61
N GLN A 445 -4.51 -29.56 34.41
CA GLN A 445 -4.22 -30.56 35.44
C GLN A 445 -2.80 -30.39 35.98
N ASP A 446 -1.82 -30.33 35.11
CA ASP A 446 -0.41 -30.22 35.46
C ASP A 446 -0.10 -28.87 36.14
N PHE A 447 -0.65 -27.79 35.57
CA PHE A 447 -0.41 -26.44 36.07
C PHE A 447 -0.95 -26.22 37.48
N TYR A 448 -2.16 -26.73 37.79
CA TYR A 448 -2.78 -26.58 39.08
C TYR A 448 -2.57 -27.76 40.01
N THR A 449 -1.87 -28.79 39.57
CA THR A 449 -1.60 -30.01 40.34
C THR A 449 -2.87 -30.65 40.91
N ILE A 450 -3.92 -30.79 40.08
CA ILE A 450 -5.22 -31.38 40.46
C ILE A 450 -5.57 -32.55 39.54
N SER A 451 -6.50 -33.41 40.03
CA SER A 451 -6.89 -34.58 39.25
C SER A 451 -7.63 -34.22 37.95
N ARG A 452 -7.49 -35.06 36.91
CA ARG A 452 -8.23 -34.92 35.65
C ARG A 452 -9.74 -34.84 35.85
N ASN A 453 -10.26 -35.60 36.82
CA ASN A 453 -11.69 -35.59 37.11
C ASN A 453 -12.13 -34.28 37.76
N THR A 454 -11.28 -33.69 38.61
CA THR A 454 -11.54 -32.37 39.24
C THR A 454 -11.58 -31.27 38.14
N VAL A 455 -10.62 -31.28 37.19
CA VAL A 455 -10.65 -30.32 36.07
C VAL A 455 -11.90 -30.47 35.23
N LYS A 456 -12.28 -31.71 34.87
CA LYS A 456 -13.51 -31.96 34.11
C LYS A 456 -14.79 -31.52 34.85
N SER A 457 -14.84 -31.68 36.17
CA SER A 457 -15.97 -31.22 36.99
C SER A 457 -16.08 -29.70 36.95
N HIS A 458 -14.95 -28.95 37.09
CA HIS A 458 -14.97 -27.50 36.97
C HIS A 458 -15.38 -27.06 35.58
N ILE A 459 -14.86 -27.68 34.50
CA ILE A 459 -15.25 -27.36 33.11
C ILE A 459 -16.76 -27.57 32.93
N LYS A 460 -17.34 -28.66 33.44
CA LYS A 460 -18.77 -28.90 33.34
C LYS A 460 -19.59 -27.80 34.04
N HIS A 461 -19.15 -27.32 35.20
CA HIS A 461 -19.82 -26.24 35.93
C HIS A 461 -19.66 -24.91 35.19
N ILE A 462 -18.47 -24.60 34.62
CA ILE A 462 -18.21 -23.40 33.82
C ILE A 462 -19.14 -23.40 32.60
N TYR A 463 -19.19 -24.50 31.85
CA TYR A 463 -20.06 -24.63 30.67
C TYR A 463 -21.54 -24.46 31.04
N ALA A 464 -21.99 -25.07 32.12
CA ALA A 464 -23.37 -24.93 32.58
C ALA A 464 -23.70 -23.48 32.97
N LYS A 465 -22.77 -22.75 33.61
CA LYS A 465 -22.96 -21.35 33.99
C LYS A 465 -22.93 -20.41 32.80
N LEU A 466 -22.03 -20.63 31.84
CA LEU A 466 -21.88 -19.78 30.65
C LEU A 466 -22.84 -20.14 29.50
N GLY A 467 -23.62 -21.23 29.63
CA GLY A 467 -24.55 -21.68 28.61
C GLY A 467 -23.88 -22.19 27.33
N VAL A 468 -22.62 -22.65 27.42
CA VAL A 468 -21.84 -23.16 26.28
C VAL A 468 -21.70 -24.68 26.34
N HIS A 469 -21.55 -25.33 25.20
CA HIS A 469 -21.49 -26.79 25.09
C HIS A 469 -20.16 -27.32 24.60
N SER A 470 -19.27 -26.46 24.13
CA SER A 470 -17.95 -26.83 23.60
C SER A 470 -16.87 -25.82 23.98
N HIS A 471 -15.62 -26.28 23.90
CA HIS A 471 -14.45 -25.39 24.12
C HIS A 471 -14.38 -24.27 23.11
N GLN A 472 -14.79 -24.55 21.86
CA GLN A 472 -14.81 -23.55 20.80
C GLN A 472 -15.85 -22.45 21.08
N GLU A 473 -17.07 -22.84 21.47
CA GLU A 473 -18.11 -21.87 21.85
C GLU A 473 -17.70 -20.99 23.04
N LEU A 474 -16.92 -21.55 23.99
CA LEU A 474 -16.35 -20.76 25.09
C LEU A 474 -15.35 -19.71 24.58
N ILE A 475 -14.48 -20.08 23.66
CA ILE A 475 -13.52 -19.14 23.06
C ILE A 475 -14.28 -18.06 22.29
N ASP A 476 -15.24 -18.43 21.45
CA ASP A 476 -16.06 -17.50 20.67
C ASP A 476 -16.82 -16.53 21.57
N LEU A 477 -17.38 -17.02 22.69
CA LEU A 477 -18.06 -16.19 23.71
C LEU A 477 -17.11 -15.13 24.30
N VAL A 478 -15.86 -15.50 24.61
CA VAL A 478 -14.85 -14.55 25.12
C VAL A 478 -14.39 -13.56 24.07
N GLU A 479 -14.28 -14.00 22.81
CA GLU A 479 -13.90 -13.11 21.70
C GLU A 479 -15.01 -12.09 21.39
N ASP A 480 -16.26 -12.47 21.50
CA ASP A 480 -17.43 -11.61 21.23
C ASP A 480 -17.83 -10.73 22.41
N ALA A 481 -17.30 -10.99 23.63
CA ALA A 481 -17.65 -10.24 24.83
C ALA A 481 -17.25 -8.76 24.72
N PRO A 482 -18.18 -7.80 24.95
CA PRO A 482 -17.87 -6.38 24.95
C PRO A 482 -16.92 -6.04 26.12
N ALA A 483 -15.96 -5.16 25.87
CA ALA A 483 -15.15 -4.56 26.92
C ALA A 483 -16.07 -3.82 27.91
N ARG A 484 -15.89 -4.02 29.21
CA ARG A 484 -16.66 -3.34 30.26
C ARG A 484 -16.52 -1.82 30.07
N LYS A 485 -17.66 -1.12 29.89
CA LYS A 485 -17.74 0.32 30.13
C LYS A 485 -17.67 0.53 31.64
N GLU A 486 -16.59 1.07 32.15
CA GLU A 486 -16.59 1.75 33.45
C GLU A 486 -17.31 3.08 33.35
#